data_696826dc4d8edc8a2e8c635d153dbe10
#
_entry.id   696826dc4d8edc8a2e8c635d153dbe10
#
_cell.length_a   1.000
_cell.length_b   1.000
_cell.length_c   1.000
_cell.angle_alpha   90.00
_cell.angle_beta   90.00
_cell.angle_gamma   90.00
#
_symmetry.space_group_name_H-M   'P 1'
#
loop_
_entity.id
_entity.type
_entity.pdbx_description
1 polymer ?
#
loop_
_entity_poly.entity_id
_entity_poly.type
_entity_poly.pdbx_seq_one_letter_code
_entity_poly.pdbx_strand_id
1 'polypeptide(L)'
;MGTGLENDKPIVVLTRRWPESVEIALAQRYALVRNENDAAFSADQLVAALTQADVLCPTVTDALTAEVFAAAARIGIRAKLLANFGVGFNHIDLAAAKANGLTITNTPGVLTAATAEIAMTLLLMCARRAGAGERLVRRGDWRGWYPTHMLSTQVTGKT
;
A
#
# COMPACT_ATOMS: atom_id res chain seq x y z
N MET A 1 -43.50 12.24 5.84
CA MET A 1 -42.94 11.99 4.52
C MET A 1 -41.51 12.55 4.51
N GLY A 2 -40.52 11.76 4.31
CA GLY A 2 -39.12 12.23 4.18
C GLY A 2 -38.13 11.52 5.08
N THR A 3 -37.85 10.24 4.83
CA THR A 3 -36.67 9.55 5.33
C THR A 3 -36.34 8.39 4.40
N GLY A 4 -35.83 8.69 3.22
CA GLY A 4 -35.54 7.70 2.19
C GLY A 4 -34.29 7.97 1.39
N LEU A 5 -33.27 8.66 1.91
CA LEU A 5 -32.06 9.01 1.14
C LEU A 5 -30.71 8.76 1.85
N GLU A 6 -30.70 8.12 3.03
CA GLU A 6 -29.42 7.90 3.73
C GLU A 6 -28.77 6.53 3.48
N ASN A 7 -29.38 5.65 2.68
CA ASN A 7 -28.88 4.27 2.54
C ASN A 7 -28.46 3.87 1.12
N ASP A 8 -28.15 4.84 0.25
CA ASP A 8 -27.87 4.58 -1.19
C ASP A 8 -26.42 4.88 -1.58
N LYS A 9 -25.53 5.15 -0.61
CA LYS A 9 -24.11 5.37 -0.91
C LYS A 9 -23.42 4.03 -1.12
N PRO A 10 -22.63 3.88 -2.20
CA PRO A 10 -21.80 2.68 -2.38
C PRO A 10 -20.89 2.44 -1.18
N ILE A 11 -20.79 1.18 -0.76
CA ILE A 11 -19.93 0.75 0.35
C ILE A 11 -18.51 0.59 -0.17
N VAL A 12 -17.60 1.36 0.40
CA VAL A 12 -16.16 1.32 0.09
C VAL A 12 -15.39 0.83 1.30
N VAL A 13 -14.65 -0.27 1.15
CA VAL A 13 -13.82 -0.84 2.22
C VAL A 13 -12.35 -0.53 1.94
N LEU A 14 -11.68 0.08 2.91
CA LEU A 14 -10.22 0.26 2.91
C LEU A 14 -9.59 -0.86 3.73
N THR A 15 -8.67 -1.62 3.14
CA THR A 15 -7.96 -2.70 3.85
C THR A 15 -6.85 -2.19 4.77
N ARG A 16 -6.41 -0.94 4.57
CA ARG A 16 -5.41 -0.23 5.38
C ARG A 16 -5.86 1.20 5.62
N ARG A 17 -5.22 1.88 6.57
CA ARG A 17 -5.45 3.32 6.75
C ARG A 17 -4.85 4.10 5.59
N TRP A 18 -5.59 5.08 5.13
CA TRP A 18 -5.15 6.02 4.11
C TRP A 18 -4.87 7.39 4.74
N PRO A 19 -4.23 8.34 4.03
CA PRO A 19 -4.08 9.70 4.53
C PRO A 19 -5.43 10.27 4.95
N GLU A 20 -5.50 10.86 6.14
CA GLU A 20 -6.76 11.29 6.77
C GLU A 20 -7.60 12.19 5.87
N SER A 21 -6.96 13.12 5.16
CA SER A 21 -7.65 14.00 4.21
C SER A 21 -8.38 13.23 3.09
N VAL A 22 -7.83 12.10 2.66
CA VAL A 22 -8.44 11.24 1.63
C VAL A 22 -9.61 10.46 2.22
N GLU A 23 -9.43 9.89 3.42
CA GLU A 23 -10.52 9.18 4.12
C GLU A 23 -11.72 10.10 4.38
N ILE A 24 -11.47 11.36 4.80
CA ILE A 24 -12.52 12.37 4.98
C ILE A 24 -13.25 12.64 3.65
N ALA A 25 -12.51 12.85 2.56
CA ALA A 25 -13.11 13.11 1.26
C ALA A 25 -13.94 11.91 0.74
N LEU A 26 -13.47 10.69 0.98
CA LEU A 26 -14.22 9.48 0.63
C LEU A 26 -15.51 9.33 1.45
N ALA A 27 -15.44 9.57 2.76
CA ALA A 27 -16.60 9.46 3.66
C ALA A 27 -17.73 10.44 3.34
N GLN A 28 -17.42 11.58 2.71
CA GLN A 28 -18.45 12.51 2.23
C GLN A 28 -19.32 11.91 1.11
N ARG A 29 -18.74 11.04 0.27
CA ARG A 29 -19.37 10.51 -0.94
C ARG A 29 -19.84 9.07 -0.82
N TYR A 30 -19.20 8.27 0.03
CA TYR A 30 -19.39 6.83 0.14
C TYR A 30 -19.71 6.40 1.58
N ALA A 31 -20.32 5.24 1.75
CA ALA A 31 -20.37 4.54 3.02
C ALA A 31 -18.99 3.89 3.25
N LEU A 32 -18.09 4.64 3.91
CA LEU A 32 -16.69 4.25 4.06
C LEU A 32 -16.51 3.36 5.29
N VAL A 33 -15.99 2.15 5.07
CA VAL A 33 -15.54 1.23 6.12
C VAL A 33 -14.01 1.30 6.20
N ARG A 34 -13.53 1.75 7.34
CA ARG A 34 -12.10 1.90 7.63
C ARG A 34 -11.55 0.69 8.38
N ASN A 35 -10.29 0.40 8.15
CA ASN A 35 -9.55 -0.53 9.00
C ASN A 35 -8.92 0.25 10.16
N GLU A 36 -9.63 0.41 11.25
CA GLU A 36 -9.21 1.26 12.38
C GLU A 36 -7.90 0.81 13.03
N ASN A 37 -7.61 -0.49 13.02
CA ASN A 37 -6.40 -1.06 13.62
C ASN A 37 -5.20 -1.06 12.67
N ASP A 38 -5.39 -0.71 11.40
CA ASP A 38 -4.36 -0.76 10.34
C ASP A 38 -3.61 -2.11 10.26
N ALA A 39 -4.24 -3.20 10.66
CA ALA A 39 -3.70 -4.55 10.55
C ALA A 39 -4.01 -5.13 9.16
N ALA A 40 -3.10 -5.96 8.62
CA ALA A 40 -3.38 -6.66 7.36
C ALA A 40 -4.63 -7.55 7.50
N PHE A 41 -5.50 -7.54 6.49
CA PHE A 41 -6.67 -8.39 6.50
C PHE A 41 -6.29 -9.86 6.35
N SER A 42 -6.95 -10.72 7.11
CA SER A 42 -6.92 -12.16 6.90
C SER A 42 -7.70 -12.55 5.62
N ALA A 43 -7.50 -13.78 5.16
CA ALA A 43 -8.27 -14.30 4.01
C ALA A 43 -9.78 -14.21 4.25
N ASP A 44 -10.27 -14.54 5.45
CA ASP A 44 -11.69 -14.46 5.79
C ASP A 44 -12.22 -13.02 5.77
N GLN A 45 -11.40 -12.06 6.23
CA GLN A 45 -11.76 -10.64 6.17
C GLN A 45 -11.80 -10.12 4.72
N LEU A 46 -10.90 -10.58 3.85
CA LEU A 46 -10.92 -10.26 2.43
C LEU A 46 -12.16 -10.86 1.75
N VAL A 47 -12.52 -12.10 2.08
CA VAL A 47 -13.77 -12.73 1.61
C VAL A 47 -14.99 -11.93 2.06
N ALA A 48 -15.04 -11.55 3.34
CA ALA A 48 -16.15 -10.74 3.87
C ALA A 48 -16.24 -9.38 3.15
N ALA A 49 -15.09 -8.71 2.92
CA ALA A 49 -15.06 -7.44 2.22
C ALA A 49 -15.53 -7.57 0.76
N LEU A 50 -15.10 -8.60 0.03
CA LEU A 50 -15.55 -8.87 -1.34
C LEU A 50 -17.06 -9.14 -1.45
N THR A 51 -17.66 -9.71 -0.42
CA THR A 51 -19.09 -10.08 -0.42
C THR A 51 -19.99 -8.95 0.10
N GLN A 52 -19.45 -7.98 0.84
CA GLN A 52 -20.25 -6.93 1.50
C GLN A 52 -20.05 -5.54 0.87
N ALA A 53 -18.87 -5.25 0.31
CA ALA A 53 -18.57 -3.96 -0.29
C ALA A 53 -18.97 -3.88 -1.77
N ASP A 54 -19.20 -2.67 -2.25
CA ASP A 54 -19.30 -2.37 -3.69
C ASP A 54 -17.90 -2.13 -4.30
N VAL A 55 -17.00 -1.57 -3.49
CA VAL A 55 -15.59 -1.31 -3.85
C VAL A 55 -14.69 -1.78 -2.72
N LEU A 56 -13.70 -2.59 -3.05
CA LEU A 56 -12.60 -2.92 -2.16
C LEU A 56 -11.35 -2.16 -2.59
N CYS A 57 -10.69 -1.51 -1.62
CA CYS A 57 -9.45 -0.77 -1.83
C CYS A 57 -8.28 -1.53 -1.18
N PRO A 58 -7.71 -2.53 -1.87
CA PRO A 58 -6.61 -3.31 -1.34
C PRO A 58 -5.27 -2.56 -1.46
N THR A 59 -4.29 -3.03 -0.70
CA THR A 59 -2.89 -2.64 -0.79
C THR A 59 -2.01 -3.87 -1.05
N VAL A 60 -0.71 -3.66 -1.24
CA VAL A 60 0.27 -4.73 -1.51
C VAL A 60 0.37 -5.80 -0.41
N THR A 61 -0.21 -5.55 0.76
CA THR A 61 -0.22 -6.51 1.88
C THR A 61 -1.38 -7.49 1.84
N ASP A 62 -2.34 -7.31 0.94
CA ASP A 62 -3.57 -8.10 0.88
C ASP A 62 -3.44 -9.23 -0.15
N ALA A 63 -3.39 -10.46 0.31
CA ALA A 63 -3.26 -11.63 -0.57
C ALA A 63 -4.62 -12.01 -1.21
N LEU A 64 -5.00 -11.35 -2.29
CA LEU A 64 -6.20 -11.65 -3.08
C LEU A 64 -5.92 -12.81 -4.05
N THR A 65 -5.80 -14.02 -3.49
CA THR A 65 -5.49 -15.24 -4.23
C THR A 65 -6.73 -15.85 -4.90
N ALA A 66 -6.51 -16.83 -5.78
CA ALA A 66 -7.60 -17.59 -6.41
C ALA A 66 -8.53 -18.24 -5.38
N GLU A 67 -7.98 -18.73 -4.25
CA GLU A 67 -8.75 -19.36 -3.17
C GLU A 67 -9.67 -18.34 -2.47
N VAL A 68 -9.19 -17.11 -2.25
CA VAL A 68 -9.99 -16.01 -1.67
C VAL A 68 -11.16 -15.68 -2.59
N PHE A 69 -10.91 -15.53 -3.89
CA PHE A 69 -11.99 -15.29 -4.86
C PHE A 69 -12.95 -16.47 -4.96
N ALA A 70 -12.45 -17.71 -4.94
CA ALA A 70 -13.29 -18.89 -4.95
C ALA A 70 -14.15 -19.01 -3.69
N ALA A 71 -13.62 -18.65 -2.52
CA ALA A 71 -14.37 -18.63 -1.28
C ALA A 71 -15.46 -17.55 -1.29
N ALA A 72 -15.11 -16.33 -1.75
CA ALA A 72 -16.07 -15.24 -1.88
C ALA A 72 -17.18 -15.55 -2.91
N ALA A 73 -16.82 -16.18 -4.03
CA ALA A 73 -17.78 -16.55 -5.09
C ALA A 73 -18.85 -17.54 -4.60
N ARG A 74 -18.51 -18.46 -3.67
CA ARG A 74 -19.49 -19.40 -3.08
C ARG A 74 -20.56 -18.69 -2.25
N ILE A 75 -20.23 -17.54 -1.68
CA ILE A 75 -21.15 -16.70 -0.89
C ILE A 75 -21.91 -15.74 -1.81
N GLY A 76 -21.23 -15.23 -2.84
CA GLY A 76 -21.71 -14.24 -3.77
C GLY A 76 -20.91 -12.94 -3.67
N ILE A 77 -20.06 -12.66 -4.66
CA ILE A 77 -19.26 -11.43 -4.70
C ILE A 77 -20.18 -10.26 -5.05
N ARG A 78 -20.21 -9.26 -4.16
CA ARG A 78 -20.90 -7.99 -4.37
C ARG A 78 -19.98 -6.97 -5.03
N ALA A 79 -18.69 -6.96 -4.70
CA ALA A 79 -17.72 -6.01 -5.21
C ALA A 79 -17.69 -5.98 -6.74
N LYS A 80 -17.56 -4.79 -7.32
CA LYS A 80 -17.41 -4.55 -8.77
C LYS A 80 -16.05 -3.97 -9.11
N LEU A 81 -15.38 -3.37 -8.13
CA LEU A 81 -14.11 -2.68 -8.32
C LEU A 81 -13.12 -3.03 -7.20
N LEU A 82 -11.91 -3.37 -7.62
CA LEU A 82 -10.72 -3.39 -6.77
C LEU A 82 -9.91 -2.13 -7.11
N ALA A 83 -9.99 -1.11 -6.26
CA ALA A 83 -9.22 0.12 -6.41
C ALA A 83 -7.89 -0.03 -5.67
N ASN A 84 -6.91 -0.69 -6.30
CA ASN A 84 -5.64 -1.02 -5.68
C ASN A 84 -4.79 0.21 -5.37
N PHE A 85 -4.48 0.43 -4.10
CA PHE A 85 -3.58 1.48 -3.64
C PHE A 85 -2.13 1.04 -3.81
N GLY A 86 -1.64 1.16 -5.04
CA GLY A 86 -0.27 0.80 -5.40
C GLY A 86 -0.12 0.61 -6.91
N VAL A 87 1.13 0.64 -7.38
CA VAL A 87 1.49 0.36 -8.77
C VAL A 87 1.49 -1.15 -9.02
N GLY A 88 2.12 -1.92 -8.12
CA GLY A 88 2.19 -3.38 -8.19
C GLY A 88 0.86 -4.03 -7.88
N PHE A 89 0.57 -5.12 -8.55
CA PHE A 89 -0.65 -5.92 -8.40
C PHE A 89 -0.39 -7.43 -8.32
N ASN A 90 0.85 -7.84 -8.03
CA ASN A 90 1.23 -9.26 -7.94
C ASN A 90 0.53 -10.02 -6.80
N HIS A 91 -0.04 -9.30 -5.84
CA HIS A 91 -0.83 -9.81 -4.72
C HIS A 91 -2.29 -10.09 -5.12
N ILE A 92 -2.69 -9.77 -6.35
CA ILE A 92 -4.05 -9.98 -6.86
C ILE A 92 -4.01 -11.02 -7.99
N ASP A 93 -4.74 -12.12 -7.85
CA ASP A 93 -4.98 -13.03 -8.96
C ASP A 93 -5.93 -12.39 -9.98
N LEU A 94 -5.35 -11.81 -11.03
CA LEU A 94 -6.10 -11.10 -12.05
C LEU A 94 -7.07 -11.99 -12.82
N ALA A 95 -6.69 -13.27 -13.04
CA ALA A 95 -7.53 -14.21 -13.77
C ALA A 95 -8.79 -14.55 -12.96
N ALA A 96 -8.61 -14.85 -11.67
CA ALA A 96 -9.71 -15.12 -10.77
C ALA A 96 -10.61 -13.90 -10.56
N ALA A 97 -10.02 -12.71 -10.39
CA ALA A 97 -10.79 -11.47 -10.26
C ALA A 97 -11.64 -11.19 -11.50
N LYS A 98 -11.05 -11.32 -12.70
CA LYS A 98 -11.74 -11.13 -13.98
C LYS A 98 -12.85 -12.16 -14.19
N ALA A 99 -12.61 -13.42 -13.86
CA ALA A 99 -13.62 -14.49 -13.95
C ALA A 99 -14.84 -14.22 -13.07
N ASN A 100 -14.66 -13.46 -11.99
CA ASN A 100 -15.74 -13.01 -11.10
C ASN A 100 -16.29 -11.61 -11.44
N GLY A 101 -15.95 -11.05 -12.60
CA GLY A 101 -16.51 -9.80 -13.11
C GLY A 101 -15.99 -8.54 -12.40
N LEU A 102 -14.85 -8.63 -11.70
CA LEU A 102 -14.25 -7.46 -11.04
C LEU A 102 -13.40 -6.63 -12.01
N THR A 103 -13.55 -5.32 -11.93
CA THR A 103 -12.61 -4.37 -12.54
C THR A 103 -11.48 -4.10 -11.55
N ILE A 104 -10.23 -4.01 -12.04
CA ILE A 104 -9.06 -3.72 -11.20
C ILE A 104 -8.40 -2.45 -11.73
N THR A 105 -8.10 -1.52 -10.83
CA THR A 105 -7.32 -0.32 -11.12
C THR A 105 -6.09 -0.27 -10.23
N ASN A 106 -5.05 0.43 -10.69
CA ASN A 106 -3.82 0.68 -9.94
C ASN A 106 -3.39 2.14 -10.14
N THR A 107 -2.27 2.55 -9.51
CA THR A 107 -1.78 3.93 -9.50
C THR A 107 -0.43 4.08 -10.21
N PRO A 108 -0.33 3.90 -11.54
CA PRO A 108 0.92 4.00 -12.27
C PRO A 108 1.45 5.44 -12.31
N GLY A 109 2.79 5.58 -12.33
CA GLY A 109 3.47 6.86 -12.59
C GLY A 109 3.62 7.79 -11.37
N VAL A 110 2.88 7.59 -10.28
CA VAL A 110 2.89 8.51 -9.13
C VAL A 110 4.07 8.32 -8.17
N LEU A 111 4.77 7.19 -8.22
CA LEU A 111 5.84 6.83 -7.27
C LEU A 111 7.23 6.79 -7.91
N THR A 112 7.36 6.90 -9.22
CA THR A 112 8.62 6.64 -9.95
C THR A 112 9.75 7.53 -9.44
N ALA A 113 9.54 8.82 -9.34
CA ALA A 113 10.55 9.77 -8.88
C ALA A 113 10.95 9.48 -7.41
N ALA A 114 9.99 9.33 -6.52
CA ALA A 114 10.25 9.06 -5.10
C ALA A 114 11.02 7.73 -4.90
N THR A 115 10.67 6.70 -5.66
CA THR A 115 11.38 5.41 -5.61
C THR A 115 12.83 5.55 -6.12
N ALA A 116 13.04 6.30 -7.20
CA ALA A 116 14.36 6.57 -7.74
C ALA A 116 15.24 7.37 -6.75
N GLU A 117 14.68 8.38 -6.10
CA GLU A 117 15.36 9.17 -5.07
C GLU A 117 15.82 8.31 -3.89
N ILE A 118 14.99 7.41 -3.41
CA ILE A 118 15.37 6.47 -2.35
C ILE A 118 16.45 5.49 -2.82
N ALA A 119 16.37 4.98 -4.05
CA ALA A 119 17.39 4.10 -4.60
C ALA A 119 18.76 4.80 -4.66
N MET A 120 18.80 6.03 -5.16
CA MET A 120 20.03 6.84 -5.20
C MET A 120 20.53 7.19 -3.79
N THR A 121 19.63 7.53 -2.88
CA THR A 121 19.97 7.81 -1.48
C THR A 121 20.64 6.60 -0.84
N LEU A 122 20.04 5.42 -0.95
CA LEU A 122 20.58 4.19 -0.39
C LEU A 122 21.92 3.80 -1.00
N LEU A 123 22.09 3.97 -2.31
CA LEU A 123 23.36 3.74 -3.01
C LEU A 123 24.47 4.63 -2.41
N LEU A 124 24.23 5.92 -2.27
CA LEU A 124 25.19 6.85 -1.69
C LEU A 124 25.44 6.55 -0.21
N MET A 125 24.41 6.26 0.56
CA MET A 125 24.55 5.89 1.98
C MET A 125 25.38 4.63 2.17
N CYS A 126 25.20 3.62 1.34
CA CYS A 126 26.03 2.40 1.38
C CYS A 126 27.47 2.69 0.99
N ALA A 127 27.69 3.32 -0.17
CA ALA A 127 29.02 3.62 -0.68
C ALA A 127 29.83 4.49 0.30
N ARG A 128 29.20 5.47 0.94
CA ARG A 128 29.84 6.43 1.84
C ARG A 128 29.74 6.05 3.32
N ARG A 129 29.19 4.87 3.65
CA ARG A 129 29.01 4.38 5.03
C ARG A 129 28.26 5.35 5.93
N ALA A 130 27.28 6.09 5.36
CA ALA A 130 26.59 7.17 6.06
C ALA A 130 25.90 6.70 7.35
N GLY A 131 25.23 5.53 7.34
CA GLY A 131 24.61 4.98 8.52
C GLY A 131 25.58 4.60 9.65
N ALA A 132 26.82 4.20 9.29
CA ALA A 132 27.87 3.96 10.30
C ALA A 132 28.35 5.27 10.92
N GLY A 133 28.55 6.31 10.09
CA GLY A 133 28.93 7.64 10.53
C GLY A 133 27.89 8.28 11.42
N GLU A 134 26.62 8.20 11.04
CA GLU A 134 25.50 8.71 11.81
C GLU A 134 25.45 8.06 13.23
N ARG A 135 25.54 6.73 13.31
CA ARG A 135 25.58 6.03 14.61
C ARG A 135 26.80 6.40 15.45
N LEU A 136 27.95 6.62 14.83
CA LEU A 136 29.16 7.07 15.52
C LEU A 136 28.96 8.43 16.18
N VAL A 137 28.38 9.38 15.45
CA VAL A 137 28.08 10.74 15.97
C VAL A 137 27.06 10.67 17.09
N ARG A 138 25.98 9.91 16.93
CA ARG A 138 24.93 9.79 17.96
C ARG A 138 25.44 9.18 19.28
N ARG A 139 26.40 8.27 19.20
CA ARG A 139 27.01 7.69 20.41
C ARG A 139 28.05 8.60 21.08
N GLY A 140 28.38 9.75 20.45
CA GLY A 140 29.44 10.63 20.95
C GLY A 140 30.85 10.07 20.75
N ASP A 141 31.01 9.07 19.88
CA ASP A 141 32.28 8.39 19.63
C ASP A 141 33.11 9.11 18.54
N TRP A 142 32.56 10.10 17.86
CA TRP A 142 33.29 10.87 16.88
C TRP A 142 34.27 11.84 17.56
N ARG A 143 35.57 11.61 17.30
CA ARG A 143 36.67 12.38 17.91
C ARG A 143 37.38 13.33 16.95
N GLY A 144 36.72 13.69 15.87
CA GLY A 144 37.28 14.57 14.83
C GLY A 144 37.76 13.79 13.58
N TRP A 145 38.33 14.53 12.64
CA TRP A 145 38.85 13.97 11.40
C TRP A 145 40.29 13.45 11.58
N TYR A 146 40.57 12.28 10.96
CA TYR A 146 41.93 11.80 10.76
C TYR A 146 41.99 10.91 9.49
N PRO A 147 43.17 10.77 8.85
CA PRO A 147 43.30 10.25 7.47
C PRO A 147 42.74 8.83 7.25
N THR A 148 42.72 7.99 8.26
CA THR A 148 42.25 6.60 8.16
C THR A 148 40.84 6.38 8.69
N HIS A 149 40.18 7.48 9.11
CA HIS A 149 38.84 7.38 9.71
C HIS A 149 37.74 7.30 8.65
N MET A 150 36.86 6.33 8.84
CA MET A 150 35.65 6.17 7.99
C MET A 150 35.93 6.10 6.50
N LEU A 151 37.05 5.49 6.10
CA LEU A 151 37.36 5.26 4.69
C LEU A 151 36.20 4.55 3.99
N SER A 152 35.81 5.05 2.82
CA SER A 152 34.64 4.61 2.10
C SER A 152 34.85 4.68 0.58
N THR A 153 33.88 4.19 -0.19
CA THR A 153 33.96 4.18 -1.65
C THR A 153 33.46 5.53 -2.21
N GLN A 154 34.30 6.20 -2.98
CA GLN A 154 33.88 7.34 -3.81
C GLN A 154 33.15 6.80 -5.04
N VAL A 155 31.96 7.36 -5.35
CA VAL A 155 31.14 6.91 -6.50
C VAL A 155 31.47 7.64 -7.80
N THR A 156 32.14 8.80 -7.71
CA THR A 156 32.55 9.58 -8.90
C THR A 156 33.43 8.72 -9.83
N GLY A 157 33.07 8.65 -11.11
CA GLY A 157 33.77 7.87 -12.12
C GLY A 157 33.62 6.33 -11.99
N LYS A 158 32.65 5.86 -11.24
CA LYS A 158 32.28 4.43 -11.17
C LYS A 158 31.12 4.15 -12.11
N THR A 159 31.14 2.97 -12.72
CA THR A 159 30.07 2.39 -13.54
C THR A 159 29.42 1.25 -12.79
#